data_e82a0c17bc5e6e778f34cf278b3d3759
#
_entry.id   e82a0c17bc5e6e778f34cf278b3d3759
#
_cell.length_a   1.000
_cell.length_b   1.000
_cell.length_c   1.000
_cell.angle_alpha   90.00
_cell.angle_beta   90.00
_cell.angle_gamma   90.00
#
_symmetry.space_group_name_H-M   'P 1'
#
loop_
_entity.id
_entity.type
_entity.pdbx_description
1 polymer ?
#
loop_
_entity_poly.entity_id
_entity_poly.type
_entity_poly.pdbx_seq_one_letter_code
_entity_poly.pdbx_strand_id
1 'polypeptide(L)'
;MAARIRDATLGDWPAIWPIVREVVVARDTFTYDPEMTEDEGRALWMVASPGRTTVAVDGGALLGTANMYANRAGPGAHIASASFMVASAARGRGMGRALAEDSLFWARAAGFRAMQFNAVAETNAAAVALYDSLGFSIVGTVPEAFDHPEHGLVGLHVMYLKLG
;
A
#
# COMPACT_ATOMS: atom_id res chain seq x y z
N MET A 1 4.50 -3.29 22.45
CA MET A 1 5.69 -2.71 21.79
C MET A 1 5.29 -2.15 20.44
N ALA A 2 5.91 -1.04 20.07
CA ALA A 2 5.70 -0.47 18.74
C ALA A 2 6.34 -1.35 17.67
N ALA A 3 5.67 -1.53 16.54
CA ALA A 3 6.23 -2.22 15.40
C ALA A 3 7.46 -1.47 14.87
N ARG A 4 8.45 -2.23 14.47
CA ARG A 4 9.62 -1.72 13.78
C ARG A 4 9.43 -1.84 12.28
N ILE A 5 9.58 -0.73 11.56
CA ILE A 5 9.61 -0.71 10.10
C ILE A 5 11.07 -0.80 9.65
N ARG A 6 11.33 -1.69 8.71
CA ARG A 6 12.65 -1.85 8.09
C ARG A 6 12.52 -2.25 6.63
N ASP A 7 13.61 -2.14 5.88
CA ASP A 7 13.65 -2.66 4.51
C ASP A 7 13.42 -4.16 4.50
N ALA A 8 12.64 -4.61 3.53
CA ALA A 8 12.47 -6.03 3.25
C ALA A 8 13.70 -6.59 2.56
N THR A 9 14.01 -7.83 2.87
CA THR A 9 15.01 -8.62 2.15
C THR A 9 14.33 -9.76 1.39
N LEU A 10 15.04 -10.41 0.49
CA LEU A 10 14.52 -11.58 -0.20
C LEU A 10 14.15 -12.70 0.79
N GLY A 11 14.84 -12.77 1.92
CA GLY A 11 14.55 -13.72 3.00
C GLY A 11 13.22 -13.46 3.70
N ASP A 12 12.65 -12.27 3.58
CA ASP A 12 11.35 -11.94 4.16
C ASP A 12 10.17 -12.42 3.29
N TRP A 13 10.41 -12.71 2.03
CA TRP A 13 9.34 -13.06 1.10
C TRP A 13 8.44 -14.20 1.58
N PRO A 14 8.95 -15.30 2.13
CA PRO A 14 8.09 -16.36 2.64
C PRO A 14 7.09 -15.89 3.73
N ALA A 15 7.42 -14.83 4.47
CA ALA A 15 6.52 -14.22 5.46
C ALA A 15 5.65 -13.11 4.88
N ILE A 16 6.09 -12.46 3.81
CA ILE A 16 5.31 -11.44 3.09
C ILE A 16 4.20 -12.07 2.27
N TRP A 17 4.48 -13.13 1.55
CA TRP A 17 3.53 -13.75 0.62
C TRP A 17 2.19 -14.14 1.26
N PRO A 18 2.14 -14.76 2.44
CA PRO A 18 0.85 -15.05 3.08
C PRO A 18 -0.01 -13.81 3.31
N ILE A 19 0.58 -12.67 3.63
CA ILE A 19 -0.13 -11.40 3.81
C ILE A 19 -0.67 -10.90 2.47
N VAL A 20 0.16 -10.88 1.44
CA VAL A 20 -0.23 -10.47 0.10
C VAL A 20 -1.37 -11.35 -0.42
N ARG A 21 -1.21 -12.68 -0.30
CA ARG A 21 -2.23 -13.63 -0.73
C ARG A 21 -3.56 -13.43 0.00
N GLU A 22 -3.53 -13.27 1.32
CA GLU A 22 -4.74 -13.03 2.12
C GLU A 22 -5.50 -11.80 1.62
N VAL A 23 -4.79 -10.69 1.40
CA VAL A 23 -5.39 -9.43 0.96
C VAL A 23 -5.96 -9.55 -0.46
N VAL A 24 -5.22 -10.20 -1.35
CA VAL A 24 -5.62 -10.33 -2.75
C VAL A 24 -6.82 -11.28 -2.92
N VAL A 25 -6.84 -12.37 -2.19
CA VAL A 25 -7.95 -13.35 -2.21
C VAL A 25 -9.23 -12.76 -1.62
N ALA A 26 -9.12 -11.85 -0.65
CA ALA A 26 -10.28 -11.17 -0.06
C ALA A 26 -11.04 -10.29 -1.08
N ARG A 27 -10.38 -9.76 -2.11
CA ARG A 27 -10.99 -8.98 -3.21
C ARG A 27 -11.74 -7.72 -2.76
N ASP A 28 -11.43 -7.20 -1.60
CA ASP A 28 -12.18 -6.07 -1.01
C ASP A 28 -11.41 -4.75 -0.95
N THR A 29 -10.10 -4.76 -1.27
CA THR A 29 -9.27 -3.56 -1.19
C THR A 29 -8.32 -3.34 -2.37
N PHE A 30 -7.80 -4.40 -3.01
CA PHE A 30 -6.80 -4.33 -4.08
C PHE A 30 -7.34 -4.84 -5.41
N THR A 31 -6.88 -4.24 -6.50
CA THR A 31 -7.27 -4.59 -7.88
C THR A 31 -6.43 -5.72 -8.47
N TYR A 32 -5.64 -6.41 -7.68
CA TYR A 32 -4.81 -7.51 -8.14
C TYR A 32 -5.63 -8.76 -8.43
N ASP A 33 -5.17 -9.56 -9.39
CA ASP A 33 -5.81 -10.82 -9.73
C ASP A 33 -5.78 -11.78 -8.52
N PRO A 34 -6.92 -12.23 -8.01
CA PRO A 34 -6.96 -13.15 -6.88
C PRO A 34 -6.35 -14.53 -7.17
N GLU A 35 -6.16 -14.86 -8.44
CA GLU A 35 -5.54 -16.11 -8.87
C GLU A 35 -4.05 -15.98 -9.18
N MET A 36 -3.44 -14.82 -8.92
CA MET A 36 -2.02 -14.63 -9.20
C MET A 36 -1.15 -15.64 -8.46
N THR A 37 -0.11 -16.12 -9.13
CA THR A 37 0.86 -17.04 -8.56
C THR A 37 1.77 -16.32 -7.57
N GLU A 38 2.47 -17.11 -6.73
CA GLU A 38 3.47 -16.56 -5.81
C GLU A 38 4.59 -15.80 -6.54
N ASP A 39 5.05 -16.31 -7.69
CA ASP A 39 6.09 -15.64 -8.48
C ASP A 39 5.60 -14.30 -9.06
N GLU A 40 4.37 -14.26 -9.56
CA GLU A 40 3.73 -13.02 -10.00
C GLU A 40 3.58 -12.03 -8.83
N GLY A 41 3.16 -12.50 -7.69
CA GLY A 41 3.04 -11.70 -6.48
C GLY A 41 4.37 -11.11 -6.03
N ARG A 42 5.43 -11.91 -6.06
CA ARG A 42 6.78 -11.44 -5.73
C ARG A 42 7.28 -10.39 -6.70
N ALA A 43 7.10 -10.60 -7.99
CA ALA A 43 7.51 -9.64 -9.01
C ALA A 43 6.77 -8.30 -8.89
N LEU A 44 5.50 -8.35 -8.48
CA LEU A 44 4.67 -7.17 -8.30
C LEU A 44 5.00 -6.41 -7.02
N TRP A 45 5.26 -7.12 -5.91
CA TRP A 45 5.37 -6.53 -4.59
C TRP A 45 6.79 -6.13 -4.19
N MET A 46 7.78 -6.94 -4.54
CA MET A 46 9.19 -6.68 -4.25
C MET A 46 9.77 -5.78 -5.33
N VAL A 47 9.63 -4.46 -5.13
CA VAL A 47 10.07 -3.47 -6.13
C VAL A 47 11.56 -3.25 -6.09
N ALA A 48 12.15 -2.98 -7.29
CA ALA A 48 13.57 -2.70 -7.43
C ALA A 48 13.90 -1.26 -7.03
N SER A 49 15.14 -1.03 -6.56
CA SER A 49 15.68 0.31 -6.37
C SER A 49 15.55 1.15 -7.67
N PRO A 50 15.19 2.47 -7.59
CA PRO A 50 15.09 3.30 -6.40
C PRO A 50 13.79 3.13 -5.60
N GLY A 51 12.88 2.26 -6.02
CA GLY A 51 11.74 1.87 -5.20
C GLY A 51 12.19 1.11 -3.95
N ARG A 52 11.25 0.86 -3.05
CA ARG A 52 11.55 0.24 -1.76
C ARG A 52 10.38 -0.64 -1.33
N THR A 53 10.69 -1.80 -0.78
CA THR A 53 9.72 -2.64 -0.07
C THR A 53 10.11 -2.71 1.40
N THR A 54 9.15 -2.53 2.29
CA THR A 54 9.36 -2.55 3.74
C THR A 54 8.48 -3.58 4.43
N VAL A 55 8.86 -3.93 5.65
CA VAL A 55 8.10 -4.80 6.53
C VAL A 55 7.93 -4.15 7.90
N ALA A 56 6.78 -4.40 8.51
CA ALA A 56 6.48 -4.06 9.89
C ALA A 56 6.63 -5.32 10.75
N VAL A 57 7.54 -5.29 11.70
CA VAL A 57 7.89 -6.44 12.52
C VAL A 57 7.67 -6.10 13.99
N ASP A 58 7.03 -6.99 14.73
CA ASP A 58 6.87 -6.91 16.18
C ASP A 58 7.13 -8.29 16.80
N GLY A 59 8.08 -8.32 17.74
CA GLY A 59 8.45 -9.55 18.44
C GLY A 59 8.90 -10.69 17.52
N GLY A 60 9.51 -10.37 16.38
CA GLY A 60 9.94 -11.34 15.37
C GLY A 60 8.84 -11.74 14.37
N ALA A 61 7.59 -11.35 14.59
CA ALA A 61 6.49 -11.59 13.66
C ALA A 61 6.40 -10.47 12.63
N LEU A 62 6.31 -10.83 11.36
CA LEU A 62 6.06 -9.89 10.27
C LEU A 62 4.54 -9.67 10.15
N LEU A 63 4.08 -8.45 10.42
CA LEU A 63 2.67 -8.12 10.59
C LEU A 63 2.10 -7.25 9.47
N GLY A 64 2.97 -6.66 8.67
CA GLY A 64 2.55 -5.82 7.56
C GLY A 64 3.70 -5.56 6.61
N THR A 65 3.37 -5.03 5.44
CA THR A 65 4.35 -4.74 4.39
C THR A 65 3.87 -3.59 3.53
N ALA A 66 4.81 -2.87 2.96
CA ALA A 66 4.54 -1.78 2.03
C ALA A 66 5.52 -1.83 0.87
N ASN A 67 5.11 -1.32 -0.28
CA ASN A 67 6.04 -0.95 -1.34
C ASN A 67 5.81 0.51 -1.74
N MET A 68 6.85 1.14 -2.27
CA MET A 68 6.83 2.53 -2.66
C MET A 68 7.76 2.77 -3.85
N TYR A 69 7.35 3.65 -4.75
CA TYR A 69 8.00 3.83 -6.05
C TYR A 69 7.54 5.13 -6.70
N ALA A 70 8.18 5.52 -7.80
CA ALA A 70 7.69 6.59 -8.65
C ALA A 70 6.39 6.14 -9.34
N ASN A 71 5.33 6.95 -9.22
CA ASN A 71 4.02 6.59 -9.75
C ASN A 71 4.01 6.47 -11.27
N ARG A 72 4.80 7.29 -11.95
CA ARG A 72 4.96 7.30 -13.40
C ARG A 72 6.45 7.43 -13.75
N ALA A 73 6.80 7.06 -14.96
CA ALA A 73 8.14 7.27 -15.50
C ALA A 73 8.29 8.66 -16.12
N GLY A 74 9.52 9.05 -16.42
CA GLY A 74 9.82 10.25 -17.17
C GLY A 74 9.25 11.54 -16.57
N PRO A 75 8.44 12.31 -17.31
CA PRO A 75 7.91 13.58 -16.83
C PRO A 75 7.00 13.48 -15.59
N GLY A 76 6.53 12.30 -15.25
CA GLY A 76 5.71 12.05 -14.05
C GLY A 76 6.47 11.47 -12.86
N ALA A 77 7.78 11.29 -12.97
CA ALA A 77 8.58 10.56 -11.99
C ALA A 77 8.79 11.30 -10.65
N HIS A 78 8.37 12.54 -10.56
CA HIS A 78 8.46 13.35 -9.33
C HIS A 78 7.31 13.09 -8.34
N ILE A 79 6.33 12.28 -8.72
CA ILE A 79 5.22 11.87 -7.85
C ILE A 79 5.45 10.42 -7.42
N ALA A 80 5.44 10.17 -6.12
CA ALA A 80 5.54 8.84 -5.56
C ALA A 80 4.16 8.17 -5.46
N SER A 81 4.16 6.86 -5.37
CA SER A 81 3.02 6.06 -4.92
C SER A 81 3.48 5.01 -3.92
N ALA A 82 2.54 4.43 -3.19
CA ALA A 82 2.81 3.37 -2.25
C ALA A 82 1.58 2.48 -2.09
N SER A 83 1.81 1.25 -1.64
CA SER A 83 0.76 0.30 -1.29
C SER A 83 1.07 -0.34 0.06
N PHE A 84 0.03 -0.61 0.85
CA PHE A 84 0.17 -1.13 2.21
C PHE A 84 -0.72 -2.35 2.40
N MET A 85 -0.18 -3.39 2.99
CA MET A 85 -0.93 -4.58 3.38
C MET A 85 -0.60 -4.95 4.82
N VAL A 86 -1.64 -5.21 5.61
CA VAL A 86 -1.51 -5.58 7.03
C VAL A 86 -2.15 -6.94 7.23
N ALA A 87 -1.46 -7.83 7.95
CA ALA A 87 -2.02 -9.12 8.31
C ALA A 87 -3.35 -8.92 9.09
N SER A 88 -4.35 -9.76 8.81
CA SER A 88 -5.66 -9.64 9.47
C SER A 88 -5.55 -9.70 10.99
N ALA A 89 -4.65 -10.54 11.51
CA ALA A 89 -4.39 -10.67 12.95
C ALA A 89 -3.78 -9.40 13.58
N ALA A 90 -3.23 -8.50 12.79
CA ALA A 90 -2.60 -7.25 13.25
C ALA A 90 -3.45 -5.99 12.98
N ARG A 91 -4.65 -6.14 12.46
CA ARG A 91 -5.56 -5.02 12.20
C ARG A 91 -5.90 -4.27 13.49
N GLY A 92 -6.05 -2.95 13.40
CA GLY A 92 -6.37 -2.11 14.55
C GLY A 92 -5.19 -1.84 15.48
N ARG A 93 -3.98 -2.27 15.14
CA ARG A 93 -2.77 -2.08 15.95
C ARG A 93 -1.87 -0.94 15.45
N GLY A 94 -2.35 -0.12 14.51
CA GLY A 94 -1.61 1.02 13.99
C GLY A 94 -0.56 0.69 12.93
N MET A 95 -0.53 -0.55 12.42
CA MET A 95 0.45 -0.98 11.41
C MET A 95 0.32 -0.19 10.11
N GLY A 96 -0.91 0.00 9.63
CA GLY A 96 -1.17 0.75 8.39
C GLY A 96 -0.67 2.19 8.49
N ARG A 97 -0.90 2.85 9.62
CA ARG A 97 -0.40 4.20 9.87
C ARG A 97 1.13 4.23 9.89
N ALA A 98 1.76 3.31 10.61
CA ALA A 98 3.21 3.25 10.71
C ALA A 98 3.87 3.06 9.34
N LEU A 99 3.34 2.15 8.52
CA LEU A 99 3.82 1.91 7.16
C LEU A 99 3.62 3.14 6.26
N ALA A 100 2.46 3.81 6.36
CA ALA A 100 2.17 4.99 5.57
C ALA A 100 3.07 6.18 5.96
N GLU A 101 3.26 6.42 7.24
CA GLU A 101 4.16 7.47 7.73
C GLU A 101 5.61 7.24 7.31
N ASP A 102 6.09 5.99 7.37
CA ASP A 102 7.42 5.61 6.89
C ASP A 102 7.56 5.87 5.39
N SER A 103 6.55 5.54 4.59
CA SER A 103 6.58 5.79 3.15
C SER A 103 6.61 7.29 2.82
N LEU A 104 5.91 8.11 3.58
CA LEU A 104 5.93 9.57 3.43
C LEU A 104 7.29 10.16 3.80
N PHE A 105 7.90 9.65 4.87
CA PHE A 105 9.26 10.02 5.24
C PHE A 105 10.25 9.70 4.13
N TRP A 106 10.19 8.48 3.60
CA TRP A 106 11.03 8.06 2.46
C TRP A 106 10.82 8.96 1.24
N ALA A 107 9.57 9.24 0.88
CA ALA A 107 9.27 10.04 -0.31
C ALA A 107 9.83 11.47 -0.19
N ARG A 108 9.72 12.07 1.01
CA ARG A 108 10.32 13.39 1.26
C ARG A 108 11.85 13.34 1.19
N ALA A 109 12.47 12.35 1.80
CA ALA A 109 13.92 12.19 1.78
C ALA A 109 14.47 11.92 0.38
N ALA A 110 13.72 11.21 -0.45
CA ALA A 110 14.08 10.92 -1.84
C ALA A 110 13.79 12.08 -2.81
N GLY A 111 13.17 13.16 -2.33
CA GLY A 111 12.93 14.37 -3.13
C GLY A 111 11.65 14.36 -3.96
N PHE A 112 10.73 13.42 -3.71
CA PHE A 112 9.42 13.44 -4.35
C PHE A 112 8.61 14.66 -3.93
N ARG A 113 7.85 15.22 -4.86
CA ARG A 113 7.05 16.43 -4.63
C ARG A 113 5.65 16.15 -4.08
N ALA A 114 5.16 14.95 -4.31
CA ALA A 114 3.85 14.52 -3.87
C ALA A 114 3.77 13.00 -3.80
N MET A 115 2.74 12.50 -3.12
CA MET A 115 2.37 11.09 -3.16
C MET A 115 0.93 10.97 -3.65
N GLN A 116 0.71 10.03 -4.56
CA GLN A 116 -0.59 9.77 -5.16
C GLN A 116 -0.94 8.29 -5.03
N PHE A 117 -2.15 8.02 -4.54
CA PHE A 117 -2.73 6.68 -4.58
C PHE A 117 -3.74 6.62 -5.73
N ASN A 118 -3.60 5.62 -6.58
CA ASN A 118 -4.38 5.55 -7.83
C ASN A 118 -5.72 4.85 -7.69
N ALA A 119 -5.88 3.98 -6.69
CA ALA A 119 -6.98 3.03 -6.64
C ALA A 119 -7.35 2.69 -5.19
N VAL A 120 -7.91 3.64 -4.47
CA VAL A 120 -8.41 3.41 -3.11
C VAL A 120 -9.91 3.10 -3.22
N ALA A 121 -10.30 1.85 -2.92
CA ALA A 121 -11.71 1.48 -2.97
C ALA A 121 -12.53 2.37 -2.02
N GLU A 122 -13.60 2.97 -2.51
CA GLU A 122 -14.43 3.86 -1.70
C GLU A 122 -15.06 3.15 -0.50
N THR A 123 -15.22 1.84 -0.59
CA THR A 123 -15.70 0.96 0.48
C THR A 123 -14.67 0.70 1.57
N ASN A 124 -13.39 1.00 1.32
CA ASN A 124 -12.32 0.85 2.29
C ASN A 124 -12.27 2.08 3.22
N ALA A 125 -13.28 2.20 4.07
CA ALA A 125 -13.46 3.35 4.95
C ALA A 125 -12.25 3.58 5.89
N ALA A 126 -11.63 2.50 6.37
CA ALA A 126 -10.46 2.59 7.24
C ALA A 126 -9.26 3.22 6.53
N ALA A 127 -8.99 2.83 5.29
CA ALA A 127 -7.91 3.41 4.49
C ALA A 127 -8.19 4.87 4.14
N VAL A 128 -9.40 5.19 3.69
CA VAL A 128 -9.80 6.57 3.38
C VAL A 128 -9.63 7.47 4.60
N ALA A 129 -10.09 7.04 5.78
CA ALA A 129 -9.95 7.80 7.02
C ALA A 129 -8.48 7.98 7.43
N LEU A 130 -7.67 6.94 7.28
CA LEU A 130 -6.23 7.02 7.57
C LEU A 130 -5.56 8.05 6.66
N TYR A 131 -5.79 7.97 5.36
CA TYR A 131 -5.15 8.88 4.40
C TYR A 131 -5.62 10.32 4.57
N ASP A 132 -6.90 10.51 4.82
CA ASP A 132 -7.44 11.83 5.17
C ASP A 132 -6.73 12.41 6.40
N SER A 133 -6.55 11.62 7.45
CA SER A 133 -5.85 12.04 8.67
C SER A 133 -4.37 12.37 8.44
N LEU A 134 -3.76 11.83 7.39
CA LEU A 134 -2.38 12.13 6.98
C LEU A 134 -2.28 13.34 6.05
N GLY A 135 -3.41 13.92 5.66
CA GLY A 135 -3.48 15.12 4.83
C GLY A 135 -3.77 14.87 3.34
N PHE A 136 -4.03 13.62 2.94
CA PHE A 136 -4.44 13.31 1.56
C PHE A 136 -5.83 13.87 1.27
N SER A 137 -6.03 14.34 0.05
CA SER A 137 -7.33 14.73 -0.47
C SER A 137 -7.78 13.77 -1.55
N ILE A 138 -9.08 13.53 -1.68
CA ILE A 138 -9.66 12.82 -2.82
C ILE A 138 -9.67 13.79 -4.00
N VAL A 139 -8.89 13.50 -5.04
CA VAL A 139 -8.84 14.29 -6.27
C VAL A 139 -10.05 14.00 -7.15
N GLY A 140 -10.48 12.77 -7.16
CA GLY A 140 -11.63 12.30 -7.92
C GLY A 140 -11.88 10.83 -7.64
N THR A 141 -13.01 10.34 -8.14
CA THR A 141 -13.43 8.96 -8.00
C THR A 141 -13.83 8.42 -9.37
N VAL A 142 -13.22 7.33 -9.78
CA VAL A 142 -13.63 6.61 -10.99
C VAL A 142 -14.83 5.75 -10.63
N PRO A 143 -16.01 5.99 -11.19
CA PRO A 143 -17.21 5.26 -10.80
C PRO A 143 -17.16 3.81 -11.31
N GLU A 144 -17.73 2.91 -10.53
CA GLU A 144 -17.92 1.51 -10.88
C GLU A 144 -16.63 0.80 -11.34
N ALA A 145 -15.49 1.21 -10.78
CA ALA A 145 -14.17 0.73 -11.21
C ALA A 145 -13.62 -0.45 -10.39
N PHE A 146 -14.36 -0.89 -9.39
CA PHE A 146 -13.96 -1.98 -8.49
C PHE A 146 -15.14 -2.90 -8.21
N ASP A 147 -14.97 -4.19 -8.52
CA ASP A 147 -16.00 -5.22 -8.29
C ASP A 147 -15.85 -5.80 -6.87
N HIS A 148 -16.55 -5.19 -5.92
CA HIS A 148 -16.51 -5.60 -4.52
C HIS A 148 -17.37 -6.86 -4.30
N PRO A 149 -16.88 -7.88 -3.56
CA PRO A 149 -17.58 -9.14 -3.40
C PRO A 149 -18.95 -9.03 -2.68
N GLU A 150 -19.14 -7.99 -1.87
CA GLU A 150 -20.40 -7.78 -1.12
C GLU A 150 -21.23 -6.61 -1.67
N HIS A 151 -20.59 -5.58 -2.22
CA HIS A 151 -21.24 -4.32 -2.62
C HIS A 151 -21.39 -4.15 -4.13
N GLY A 152 -20.89 -5.10 -4.93
CA GLY A 152 -20.89 -4.97 -6.38
C GLY A 152 -19.93 -3.90 -6.88
N LEU A 153 -20.26 -3.26 -8.00
CA LEU A 153 -19.41 -2.25 -8.61
C LEU A 153 -19.40 -0.96 -7.77
N VAL A 154 -18.24 -0.62 -7.25
CA VAL A 154 -18.00 0.58 -6.42
C VAL A 154 -16.89 1.44 -7.03
N GLY A 155 -16.74 2.68 -6.56
CA GLY A 155 -15.75 3.60 -7.07
C GLY A 155 -14.34 3.35 -6.54
N LEU A 156 -13.37 3.81 -7.31
CA LEU A 156 -11.96 3.92 -6.90
C LEU A 156 -11.59 5.39 -6.76
N HIS A 157 -11.17 5.80 -5.56
CA HIS A 157 -10.65 7.14 -5.32
C HIS A 157 -9.21 7.26 -5.81
N VAL A 158 -8.89 8.41 -6.41
CA VAL A 158 -7.52 8.89 -6.55
C VAL A 158 -7.28 9.87 -5.42
N MET A 159 -6.27 9.61 -4.61
CA MET A 159 -5.93 10.43 -3.45
C MET A 159 -4.53 11.03 -3.60
N TYR A 160 -4.33 12.25 -3.10
CA TYR A 160 -3.12 13.03 -3.36
C TYR A 160 -2.69 13.82 -2.13
N LEU A 161 -1.38 13.84 -1.87
CA LEU A 161 -0.75 14.66 -0.84
C LEU A 161 0.48 15.37 -1.40
N LYS A 162 0.50 16.70 -1.33
CA LYS A 162 1.70 17.47 -1.65
C LYS A 162 2.72 17.35 -0.51
N LEU A 163 3.98 17.09 -0.84
CA LEU A 163 5.02 16.83 0.15
C LEU A 163 5.89 18.05 0.51
N GLY A 164 5.59 19.16 0.02
CA GLY A 164 6.33 20.37 0.33
C GLY A 164 6.79 21.13 -0.91
#